data_3f74eb748f9173868492804e5fee96a0
#
_entry.id   3f74eb748f9173868492804e5fee96a0
#
_cell.length_a   1.000
_cell.length_b   1.000
_cell.length_c   1.000
_cell.angle_alpha   90.00
_cell.angle_beta   90.00
_cell.angle_gamma   90.00
#
_symmetry.space_group_name_H-M   'P 1'
#
loop_
_entity.id
_entity.type
_entity.pdbx_description
1 polymer ?
#
loop_
_entity_poly.entity_id
_entity_poly.type
_entity_poly.pdbx_seq_one_letter_code
_entity_poly.pdbx_strand_id
1 'polypeptide(L)'
;MILLLPIGYGAWLVTLAVRRRWSDVGLGLLAAAFTLAAGAWEILQSRSSTAGIGFLFLPMLASVAGILALAYSASRQVTSRPLRVLGLAALVAAALPGVVALRGGRSTIAKNASRDADQARRDSAYARYRVQLDTLGATRADRASDTVRALLRANRGNRELVLAALERPQVSAALLDTFARSPDLGIALQAIRNPNASPETLERIYRMHQYRDYFVQALAAHANTPTPILREIRGLRPAPIAGLDIWFAGNPSTPADVLLDVARSTESIDAVRTLLRHPSLDCAMIDGVARGPAVRAHASDADVAQQLASARAARCR
;
A
#
# COMPACT_ATOMS: atom_id res chain seq x y z
N MET A 1 -7.86 29.94 -4.36
CA MET A 1 -9.34 29.90 -4.32
C MET A 1 -9.89 29.09 -3.17
N ILE A 2 -9.33 27.93 -2.82
CA ILE A 2 -9.81 27.02 -1.74
C ILE A 2 -9.87 27.72 -0.35
N LEU A 3 -8.93 28.60 -0.04
CA LEU A 3 -8.87 29.31 1.25
C LEU A 3 -9.77 30.56 1.34
N LEU A 4 -10.30 31.06 0.23
CA LEU A 4 -11.11 32.30 0.24
C LEU A 4 -12.49 32.10 0.88
N LEU A 5 -13.11 30.93 0.69
CA LEU A 5 -14.42 30.62 1.28
C LEU A 5 -14.39 30.56 2.82
N PRO A 6 -13.46 29.84 3.46
CA PRO A 6 -13.34 29.84 4.92
C PRO A 6 -13.04 31.23 5.51
N ILE A 7 -12.20 32.01 4.85
CA ILE A 7 -11.87 33.37 5.30
C ILE A 7 -13.09 34.29 5.21
N GLY A 8 -13.80 34.27 4.07
CA GLY A 8 -15.03 35.06 3.90
C GLY A 8 -16.14 34.67 4.87
N TYR A 9 -16.29 33.39 5.13
CA TYR A 9 -17.23 32.88 6.14
C TYR A 9 -16.86 33.34 7.55
N GLY A 10 -15.58 33.25 7.93
CA GLY A 10 -15.10 33.77 9.22
C GLY A 10 -15.35 35.25 9.41
N ALA A 11 -15.03 36.06 8.40
CA ALA A 11 -15.28 37.52 8.44
C ALA A 11 -16.76 37.85 8.60
N TRP A 12 -17.65 37.08 7.96
CA TRP A 12 -19.10 37.27 8.12
C TRP A 12 -19.56 36.92 9.51
N LEU A 13 -19.09 35.81 10.11
CA LEU A 13 -19.40 35.44 11.50
C LEU A 13 -18.97 36.53 12.49
N VAL A 14 -17.78 37.12 12.32
CA VAL A 14 -17.30 38.22 13.15
C VAL A 14 -18.23 39.41 13.03
N THR A 15 -18.66 39.79 11.81
CA THR A 15 -19.60 40.88 11.58
C THR A 15 -20.94 40.66 12.30
N LEU A 16 -21.48 39.46 12.28
CA LEU A 16 -22.71 39.09 12.97
C LEU A 16 -22.55 39.13 14.50
N ALA A 17 -21.41 38.65 15.01
CA ALA A 17 -21.09 38.71 16.43
C ALA A 17 -21.00 40.17 16.93
N VAL A 18 -20.33 41.07 16.19
CA VAL A 18 -20.27 42.50 16.49
C VAL A 18 -21.65 43.14 16.50
N ARG A 19 -22.55 42.71 15.63
CA ARG A 19 -23.96 43.16 15.60
C ARG A 19 -24.83 42.48 16.65
N ARG A 20 -24.26 41.70 17.58
CA ARG A 20 -24.94 40.96 18.66
C ARG A 20 -25.99 39.96 18.16
N ARG A 21 -25.84 39.41 16.98
CA ARG A 21 -26.73 38.39 16.38
C ARG A 21 -26.26 36.99 16.69
N TRP A 22 -26.19 36.66 17.98
CA TRP A 22 -25.59 35.41 18.47
C TRP A 22 -26.32 34.16 18.03
N SER A 23 -27.63 34.18 17.85
CA SER A 23 -28.42 33.05 17.35
C SER A 23 -28.02 32.65 15.91
N ASP A 24 -27.74 33.66 15.08
CA ASP A 24 -27.35 33.45 13.69
C ASP A 24 -25.93 32.92 13.62
N VAL A 25 -25.03 33.46 14.41
CA VAL A 25 -23.68 32.96 14.59
C VAL A 25 -23.68 31.49 15.00
N GLY A 26 -24.51 31.15 16.01
CA GLY A 26 -24.65 29.79 16.51
C GLY A 26 -25.14 28.82 15.44
N LEU A 27 -26.15 29.20 14.66
CA LEU A 27 -26.67 28.37 13.57
C LEU A 27 -25.60 28.08 12.48
N GLY A 28 -24.86 29.11 12.08
CA GLY A 28 -23.77 28.97 11.10
C GLY A 28 -22.65 28.03 11.61
N LEU A 29 -22.23 28.22 12.86
CA LEU A 29 -21.23 27.39 13.50
C LEU A 29 -21.69 25.93 13.63
N LEU A 30 -22.93 25.67 14.03
CA LEU A 30 -23.48 24.32 14.14
C LEU A 30 -23.51 23.60 12.80
N ALA A 31 -23.94 24.26 11.73
CA ALA A 31 -23.96 23.67 10.40
C ALA A 31 -22.53 23.32 9.92
N ALA A 32 -21.58 24.23 10.13
CA ALA A 32 -20.18 24.00 9.78
C ALA A 32 -19.57 22.86 10.62
N ALA A 33 -19.78 22.86 11.93
CA ALA A 33 -19.30 21.83 12.85
C ALA A 33 -19.87 20.44 12.53
N PHE A 34 -21.16 20.36 12.21
CA PHE A 34 -21.81 19.11 11.80
C PHE A 34 -21.18 18.55 10.52
N THR A 35 -20.96 19.40 9.51
CA THR A 35 -20.32 18.99 8.24
C THR A 35 -18.88 18.55 8.45
N LEU A 36 -18.11 19.27 9.29
CA LEU A 36 -16.73 18.89 9.63
C LEU A 36 -16.68 17.53 10.36
N ALA A 37 -17.51 17.37 11.39
CA ALA A 37 -17.51 16.13 12.18
C ALA A 37 -17.94 14.92 11.36
N ALA A 38 -19.01 15.04 10.57
CA ALA A 38 -19.51 13.97 9.72
C ALA A 38 -18.52 13.61 8.61
N GLY A 39 -17.92 14.61 7.95
CA GLY A 39 -16.93 14.39 6.91
C GLY A 39 -15.62 13.81 7.44
N ALA A 40 -15.13 14.28 8.58
CA ALA A 40 -13.96 13.72 9.23
C ALA A 40 -14.21 12.26 9.64
N TRP A 41 -15.38 11.95 10.18
CA TRP A 41 -15.75 10.59 10.54
C TRP A 41 -15.78 9.65 9.32
N GLU A 42 -16.36 10.06 8.17
CA GLU A 42 -16.34 9.29 6.93
C GLU A 42 -14.91 9.02 6.43
N ILE A 43 -14.07 10.06 6.43
CA ILE A 43 -12.67 9.95 5.98
C ILE A 43 -11.88 8.98 6.87
N LEU A 44 -12.05 9.05 8.21
CA LEU A 44 -11.39 8.18 9.16
C LEU A 44 -11.80 6.70 9.01
N GLN A 45 -13.03 6.43 8.54
CA GLN A 45 -13.47 5.06 8.25
C GLN A 45 -12.93 4.54 6.91
N SER A 46 -12.45 5.42 6.04
CA SER A 46 -11.91 5.04 4.73
C SER A 46 -10.50 4.47 4.86
N ARG A 47 -10.28 3.28 4.31
CA ARG A 47 -8.94 2.67 4.17
C ARG A 47 -8.26 3.04 2.84
N SER A 48 -8.79 4.03 2.13
CA SER A 48 -8.23 4.49 0.85
C SER A 48 -6.97 5.34 1.09
N SER A 49 -5.95 5.13 0.30
CA SER A 49 -4.74 5.97 0.28
C SER A 49 -5.03 7.44 -0.07
N THR A 50 -6.15 7.71 -0.74
CA THR A 50 -6.60 9.05 -1.11
C THR A 50 -7.49 9.72 -0.05
N ALA A 51 -7.81 9.03 1.06
CA ALA A 51 -8.65 9.57 2.12
C ALA A 51 -8.11 10.89 2.70
N GLY A 52 -6.78 11.01 2.80
CA GLY A 52 -6.12 12.24 3.27
C GLY A 52 -6.43 13.49 2.42
N ILE A 53 -6.67 13.32 1.12
CA ILE A 53 -7.03 14.45 0.24
C ILE A 53 -8.39 15.03 0.64
N GLY A 54 -9.31 14.20 1.13
CA GLY A 54 -10.62 14.64 1.61
C GLY A 54 -10.54 15.70 2.71
N PHE A 55 -9.56 15.62 3.61
CA PHE A 55 -9.37 16.61 4.68
C PHE A 55 -9.10 18.02 4.16
N LEU A 56 -8.49 18.17 2.97
CA LEU A 56 -8.21 19.48 2.36
C LEU A 56 -9.50 20.20 1.94
N PHE A 57 -10.56 19.47 1.62
CA PHE A 57 -11.83 20.02 1.15
C PHE A 57 -12.85 20.20 2.26
N LEU A 58 -12.68 19.58 3.43
CA LEU A 58 -13.63 19.69 4.55
C LEU A 58 -13.89 21.12 5.00
N PRO A 59 -12.89 22.01 5.19
CA PRO A 59 -13.13 23.38 5.59
C PRO A 59 -13.96 24.17 4.57
N MET A 60 -13.79 23.88 3.28
CA MET A 60 -14.56 24.49 2.21
C MET A 60 -16.04 24.05 2.29
N LEU A 61 -16.31 22.76 2.41
CA LEU A 61 -17.66 22.22 2.53
C LEU A 61 -18.37 22.72 3.79
N ALA A 62 -17.67 22.77 4.91
CA ALA A 62 -18.18 23.32 6.17
C ALA A 62 -18.53 24.80 6.05
N SER A 63 -17.70 25.58 5.36
CA SER A 63 -17.96 26.99 5.12
C SER A 63 -19.21 27.20 4.25
N VAL A 64 -19.39 26.41 3.21
CA VAL A 64 -20.60 26.43 2.36
C VAL A 64 -21.83 26.11 3.19
N ALA A 65 -21.80 25.04 4.02
CA ALA A 65 -22.89 24.69 4.91
C ALA A 65 -23.22 25.83 5.89
N GLY A 66 -22.21 26.46 6.48
CA GLY A 66 -22.37 27.59 7.37
C GLY A 66 -23.01 28.81 6.68
N ILE A 67 -22.56 29.15 5.46
CA ILE A 67 -23.10 30.25 4.64
C ILE A 67 -24.60 30.00 4.32
N LEU A 68 -24.96 28.76 3.93
CA LEU A 68 -26.34 28.39 3.62
C LEU A 68 -27.23 28.51 4.87
N ALA A 69 -26.74 28.09 6.04
CA ALA A 69 -27.46 28.25 7.30
C ALA A 69 -27.67 29.71 7.67
N LEU A 70 -26.68 30.59 7.40
CA LEU A 70 -26.82 32.03 7.59
C LEU A 70 -27.78 32.67 6.58
N ALA A 71 -27.84 32.20 5.34
CA ALA A 71 -28.82 32.63 4.36
C ALA A 71 -30.26 32.35 4.83
N TYR A 72 -30.49 31.17 5.45
CA TYR A 72 -31.76 30.88 6.10
C TYR A 72 -32.08 31.87 7.20
N SER A 73 -31.14 32.15 8.10
CA SER A 73 -31.34 33.08 9.18
C SER A 73 -31.70 34.51 8.66
N ALA A 74 -31.00 34.96 7.61
CA ALA A 74 -31.32 36.23 6.96
C ALA A 74 -32.72 36.22 6.34
N SER A 75 -33.15 35.12 5.72
CA SER A 75 -34.48 35.01 5.09
C SER A 75 -35.65 35.11 6.08
N ARG A 76 -35.44 34.75 7.34
CA ARG A 76 -36.46 34.88 8.40
C ARG A 76 -36.86 36.32 8.69
N GLN A 77 -36.03 37.28 8.36
CA GLN A 77 -36.25 38.72 8.61
C GLN A 77 -36.99 39.42 7.45
N VAL A 78 -37.19 38.69 6.35
CA VAL A 78 -37.87 39.23 5.17
C VAL A 78 -39.35 38.83 5.18
N THR A 79 -40.22 39.76 4.84
CA THR A 79 -41.69 39.56 4.84
C THR A 79 -42.15 38.73 3.62
N SER A 80 -41.40 38.70 2.55
CA SER A 80 -41.80 38.00 1.31
C SER A 80 -41.78 36.45 1.48
N ARG A 81 -42.89 35.79 1.15
CA ARG A 81 -43.05 34.33 1.17
C ARG A 81 -41.99 33.60 0.35
N PRO A 82 -41.68 33.96 -0.93
CA PRO A 82 -40.74 33.22 -1.74
C PRO A 82 -39.32 33.25 -1.16
N LEU A 83 -38.88 34.35 -0.54
CA LEU A 83 -37.57 34.44 0.09
C LEU A 83 -37.44 33.55 1.34
N ARG A 84 -38.56 33.37 2.10
CA ARG A 84 -38.58 32.44 3.25
C ARG A 84 -38.48 30.98 2.78
N VAL A 85 -39.11 30.62 1.66
CA VAL A 85 -39.03 29.27 1.07
C VAL A 85 -37.61 28.99 0.58
N LEU A 86 -36.98 29.96 -0.09
CA LEU A 86 -35.55 29.85 -0.52
C LEU A 86 -34.62 29.70 0.69
N GLY A 87 -34.88 30.43 1.78
CA GLY A 87 -34.11 30.26 3.02
C GLY A 87 -34.24 28.87 3.63
N LEU A 88 -35.45 28.32 3.67
CA LEU A 88 -35.68 26.96 4.16
C LEU A 88 -34.94 25.91 3.27
N ALA A 89 -35.00 26.09 1.95
CA ALA A 89 -34.24 25.25 1.02
C ALA A 89 -32.72 25.35 1.28
N ALA A 90 -32.20 26.53 1.58
CA ALA A 90 -30.80 26.72 1.93
C ALA A 90 -30.41 25.99 3.23
N LEU A 91 -31.32 25.99 4.26
CA LEU A 91 -31.10 25.26 5.51
C LEU A 91 -31.02 23.72 5.25
N VAL A 92 -31.96 23.21 4.44
CA VAL A 92 -31.94 21.79 4.06
C VAL A 92 -30.64 21.46 3.28
N ALA A 93 -30.26 22.32 2.35
CA ALA A 93 -29.00 22.14 1.58
C ALA A 93 -27.76 22.21 2.49
N ALA A 94 -27.78 23.01 3.55
CA ALA A 94 -26.69 23.08 4.54
C ALA A 94 -26.46 21.75 5.28
N ALA A 95 -27.53 20.99 5.54
CA ALA A 95 -27.43 19.70 6.22
C ALA A 95 -27.02 18.53 5.30
N LEU A 96 -27.24 18.64 3.98
CA LEU A 96 -27.03 17.55 3.02
C LEU A 96 -25.61 16.98 3.03
N PRO A 97 -24.53 17.78 3.00
CA PRO A 97 -23.17 17.23 3.00
C PRO A 97 -22.90 16.35 4.22
N GLY A 98 -23.32 16.77 5.42
CA GLY A 98 -23.17 16.00 6.63
C GLY A 98 -23.98 14.70 6.62
N VAL A 99 -25.22 14.74 6.12
CA VAL A 99 -26.07 13.54 6.01
C VAL A 99 -25.50 12.54 5.01
N VAL A 100 -25.00 13.02 3.88
CA VAL A 100 -24.34 12.17 2.84
C VAL A 100 -23.08 11.53 3.42
N ALA A 101 -22.25 12.29 4.14
CA ALA A 101 -21.05 11.79 4.79
C ALA A 101 -21.37 10.72 5.86
N LEU A 102 -22.40 10.93 6.68
CA LEU A 102 -22.83 9.93 7.67
C LEU A 102 -23.31 8.63 7.03
N ARG A 103 -24.05 8.72 5.90
CA ARG A 103 -24.46 7.51 5.14
C ARG A 103 -23.26 6.82 4.51
N GLY A 104 -22.36 7.57 3.91
CA GLY A 104 -21.11 7.07 3.32
C GLY A 104 -20.27 6.33 4.33
N GLY A 105 -20.04 6.93 5.51
CA GLY A 105 -19.28 6.31 6.59
C GLY A 105 -19.88 5.00 7.09
N ARG A 106 -21.22 4.96 7.30
CA ARG A 106 -21.92 3.70 7.68
C ARG A 106 -21.77 2.61 6.63
N SER A 107 -21.91 2.95 5.35
CA SER A 107 -21.69 2.01 4.25
C SER A 107 -20.24 1.50 4.21
N THR A 108 -19.29 2.37 4.47
CA THR A 108 -17.85 2.02 4.50
C THR A 108 -17.53 1.11 5.68
N ILE A 109 -18.08 1.37 6.86
CA ILE A 109 -17.94 0.48 8.04
C ILE A 109 -18.48 -0.91 7.74
N ALA A 110 -19.70 -1.01 7.19
CA ALA A 110 -20.29 -2.30 6.84
C ALA A 110 -19.45 -3.08 5.81
N LYS A 111 -18.94 -2.39 4.78
CA LYS A 111 -18.05 -3.00 3.78
C LYS A 111 -16.72 -3.44 4.40
N ASN A 112 -16.13 -2.65 5.28
CA ASN A 112 -14.88 -3.02 5.96
C ASN A 112 -15.10 -4.22 6.87
N ALA A 113 -16.17 -4.25 7.66
CA ALA A 113 -16.51 -5.38 8.52
C ALA A 113 -16.73 -6.68 7.73
N SER A 114 -17.42 -6.60 6.58
CA SER A 114 -17.58 -7.75 5.68
C SER A 114 -16.24 -8.24 5.13
N ARG A 115 -15.38 -7.33 4.68
CA ARG A 115 -14.02 -7.67 4.19
C ARG A 115 -13.16 -8.31 5.27
N ASP A 116 -13.20 -7.76 6.49
CA ASP A 116 -12.45 -8.29 7.64
C ASP A 116 -12.94 -9.69 8.02
N ALA A 117 -14.27 -9.91 8.01
CA ALA A 117 -14.85 -11.23 8.26
C ALA A 117 -14.49 -12.26 7.16
N ASP A 118 -14.47 -11.84 5.89
CA ASP A 118 -14.05 -12.69 4.79
C ASP A 118 -12.55 -13.00 4.85
N GLN A 119 -11.73 -12.00 5.20
CA GLN A 119 -10.29 -12.21 5.41
C GLN A 119 -10.03 -13.17 6.57
N ALA A 120 -10.70 -12.97 7.72
CA ALA A 120 -10.56 -13.87 8.87
C ALA A 120 -10.98 -15.32 8.54
N ARG A 121 -12.01 -15.50 7.72
CA ARG A 121 -12.41 -16.84 7.22
C ARG A 121 -11.33 -17.46 6.35
N ARG A 122 -10.73 -16.70 5.43
CA ARG A 122 -9.63 -17.16 4.57
C ARG A 122 -8.40 -17.52 5.40
N ASP A 123 -8.02 -16.65 6.34
CA ASP A 123 -6.85 -16.87 7.19
C ASP A 123 -7.01 -18.12 8.07
N SER A 124 -8.22 -18.37 8.62
CA SER A 124 -8.51 -19.56 9.39
C SER A 124 -8.53 -20.84 8.54
N ALA A 125 -9.04 -20.77 7.32
CA ALA A 125 -8.98 -21.89 6.36
C ALA A 125 -7.53 -22.19 5.96
N TYR A 126 -6.75 -21.14 5.65
CA TYR A 126 -5.35 -21.26 5.31
C TYR A 126 -4.52 -21.86 6.46
N ALA A 127 -4.75 -21.42 7.72
CA ALA A 127 -4.08 -21.98 8.87
C ALA A 127 -4.38 -23.48 9.07
N ARG A 128 -5.64 -23.89 8.87
CA ARG A 128 -6.01 -25.32 8.93
C ARG A 128 -5.30 -26.14 7.86
N TYR A 129 -5.22 -25.64 6.63
CA TYR A 129 -4.51 -26.34 5.55
C TYR A 129 -3.01 -26.39 5.80
N ARG A 130 -2.41 -25.36 6.39
CA ARG A 130 -0.99 -25.41 6.78
C ARG A 130 -0.72 -26.53 7.76
N VAL A 131 -1.52 -26.64 8.83
CA VAL A 131 -1.38 -27.75 9.82
C VAL A 131 -1.55 -29.11 9.15
N GLN A 132 -2.54 -29.26 8.28
CA GLN A 132 -2.77 -30.50 7.55
C GLN A 132 -1.61 -30.86 6.62
N LEU A 133 -1.02 -29.88 5.94
CA LEU A 133 0.15 -30.07 5.09
C LEU A 133 1.43 -30.34 5.92
N ASP A 134 1.56 -29.76 7.12
CA ASP A 134 2.68 -30.04 8.03
C ASP A 134 2.67 -31.51 8.50
N THR A 135 1.50 -32.04 8.82
CA THR A 135 1.38 -33.46 9.19
C THR A 135 1.72 -34.39 8.02
N LEU A 136 1.48 -33.97 6.78
CA LEU A 136 1.84 -34.72 5.57
C LEU A 136 3.32 -34.56 5.18
N GLY A 137 3.95 -33.44 5.53
CA GLY A 137 5.35 -33.12 5.19
C GLY A 137 6.42 -33.86 6.00
N ALA A 138 6.01 -34.61 7.04
CA ALA A 138 6.92 -35.50 7.78
C ALA A 138 7.38 -36.74 6.96
N THR A 139 6.83 -36.95 5.77
CA THR A 139 7.24 -38.01 4.84
C THR A 139 8.15 -37.48 3.74
N ARG A 140 9.11 -38.31 3.28
CA ARG A 140 10.16 -38.01 2.29
C ARG A 140 9.71 -37.09 1.15
N ALA A 141 10.57 -36.16 0.73
CA ALA A 141 10.31 -35.11 -0.26
C ALA A 141 9.61 -35.57 -1.56
N ASP A 142 9.92 -36.79 -2.04
CA ASP A 142 9.32 -37.37 -3.24
C ASP A 142 7.82 -37.71 -3.05
N ARG A 143 7.45 -38.20 -1.87
CA ARG A 143 6.05 -38.52 -1.53
C ARG A 143 5.26 -37.26 -1.22
N ALA A 144 5.88 -36.22 -0.66
CA ALA A 144 5.21 -34.96 -0.34
C ALA A 144 4.66 -34.28 -1.59
N SER A 145 5.40 -34.30 -2.71
CA SER A 145 4.95 -33.72 -3.97
C SER A 145 3.75 -34.44 -4.57
N ASP A 146 3.72 -35.76 -4.50
CA ASP A 146 2.59 -36.56 -4.99
C ASP A 146 1.36 -36.44 -4.09
N THR A 147 1.55 -36.36 -2.77
CA THR A 147 0.47 -36.12 -1.80
C THR A 147 -0.13 -34.74 -2.01
N VAL A 148 0.70 -33.69 -2.18
CA VAL A 148 0.23 -32.34 -2.51
C VAL A 148 -0.55 -32.36 -3.82
N ARG A 149 -0.05 -33.05 -4.84
CA ARG A 149 -0.72 -33.19 -6.15
C ARG A 149 -2.08 -33.88 -6.01
N ALA A 150 -2.15 -34.98 -5.24
CA ALA A 150 -3.40 -35.71 -4.97
C ALA A 150 -4.42 -34.84 -4.20
N LEU A 151 -3.95 -34.11 -3.17
CA LEU A 151 -4.77 -33.20 -2.38
C LEU A 151 -5.33 -32.07 -3.25
N LEU A 152 -4.53 -31.48 -4.13
CA LEU A 152 -4.95 -30.43 -5.06
C LEU A 152 -5.96 -30.95 -6.11
N ARG A 153 -5.80 -32.21 -6.57
CA ARG A 153 -6.78 -32.83 -7.48
C ARG A 153 -8.13 -33.09 -6.79
N ALA A 154 -8.10 -33.54 -5.53
CA ALA A 154 -9.31 -33.79 -4.75
C ALA A 154 -10.08 -32.51 -4.39
N ASN A 155 -9.37 -31.38 -4.27
CA ASN A 155 -9.92 -30.09 -3.84
C ASN A 155 -9.79 -29.01 -4.93
N ARG A 156 -10.16 -29.36 -6.16
CA ARG A 156 -10.13 -28.44 -7.30
C ARG A 156 -10.93 -27.17 -7.00
N GLY A 157 -10.28 -26.01 -7.17
CA GLY A 157 -10.88 -24.70 -6.94
C GLY A 157 -10.73 -24.15 -5.52
N ASN A 158 -10.10 -24.88 -4.60
CA ASN A 158 -9.79 -24.37 -3.27
C ASN A 158 -8.48 -23.54 -3.33
N ARG A 159 -8.63 -22.23 -3.52
CA ARG A 159 -7.54 -21.27 -3.68
C ARG A 159 -6.60 -21.26 -2.46
N GLU A 160 -7.17 -21.27 -1.27
CA GLU A 160 -6.42 -21.20 -0.01
C GLU A 160 -5.54 -22.43 0.20
N LEU A 161 -6.04 -23.60 -0.15
CA LEU A 161 -5.27 -24.84 -0.13
C LEU A 161 -4.11 -24.78 -1.14
N VAL A 162 -4.37 -24.30 -2.36
CA VAL A 162 -3.33 -24.16 -3.39
C VAL A 162 -2.22 -23.23 -2.91
N LEU A 163 -2.57 -22.08 -2.34
CA LEU A 163 -1.59 -21.12 -1.82
C LEU A 163 -0.76 -21.73 -0.69
N ALA A 164 -1.42 -22.39 0.29
CA ALA A 164 -0.73 -23.06 1.40
C ALA A 164 0.20 -24.19 0.93
N ALA A 165 -0.21 -24.93 -0.10
CA ALA A 165 0.61 -25.99 -0.69
C ALA A 165 1.86 -25.42 -1.39
N LEU A 166 1.69 -24.33 -2.16
CA LEU A 166 2.77 -23.71 -2.92
C LEU A 166 3.84 -23.02 -2.03
N GLU A 167 3.52 -22.74 -0.75
CA GLU A 167 4.53 -22.24 0.20
C GLU A 167 5.54 -23.32 0.63
N ARG A 168 5.23 -24.58 0.43
CA ARG A 168 6.06 -25.68 0.94
C ARG A 168 7.35 -25.82 0.11
N PRO A 169 8.52 -25.86 0.78
CA PRO A 169 9.80 -26.02 0.09
C PRO A 169 9.95 -27.41 -0.58
N GLN A 170 9.07 -28.38 -0.27
CA GLN A 170 9.10 -29.72 -0.84
C GLN A 170 8.32 -29.83 -2.17
N VAL A 171 7.67 -28.76 -2.62
CA VAL A 171 6.94 -28.76 -3.90
C VAL A 171 7.93 -28.87 -5.04
N SER A 172 7.72 -29.80 -5.97
CA SER A 172 8.60 -29.99 -7.11
C SER A 172 8.53 -28.84 -8.10
N ALA A 173 9.66 -28.52 -8.77
CA ALA A 173 9.72 -27.49 -9.80
C ALA A 173 8.69 -27.70 -10.92
N ALA A 174 8.41 -28.94 -11.33
CA ALA A 174 7.40 -29.24 -12.34
C ALA A 174 5.98 -28.86 -11.92
N LEU A 175 5.65 -29.05 -10.62
CA LEU A 175 4.35 -28.64 -10.07
C LEU A 175 4.27 -27.10 -9.97
N LEU A 176 5.35 -26.45 -9.53
CA LEU A 176 5.45 -24.99 -9.49
C LEU A 176 5.28 -24.39 -10.89
N ASP A 177 5.93 -24.99 -11.91
CA ASP A 177 5.78 -24.56 -13.31
C ASP A 177 4.32 -24.62 -13.80
N THR A 178 3.57 -25.63 -13.36
CA THR A 178 2.14 -25.73 -13.70
C THR A 178 1.33 -24.59 -13.08
N PHE A 179 1.57 -24.28 -11.80
CA PHE A 179 0.84 -23.20 -11.09
C PHE A 179 1.32 -21.81 -11.46
N ALA A 180 2.57 -21.65 -11.87
CA ALA A 180 3.10 -20.39 -12.39
C ALA A 180 2.34 -19.90 -13.65
N ARG A 181 1.68 -20.81 -14.38
CA ARG A 181 0.80 -20.49 -15.53
C ARG A 181 -0.65 -20.25 -15.16
N SER A 182 -0.98 -20.21 -13.87
CA SER A 182 -2.34 -19.97 -13.41
C SER A 182 -2.87 -18.61 -13.87
N PRO A 183 -4.14 -18.51 -14.31
CA PRO A 183 -4.79 -17.23 -14.56
C PRO A 183 -4.99 -16.43 -13.26
N ASP A 184 -5.03 -17.09 -12.10
CA ASP A 184 -4.98 -16.42 -10.79
C ASP A 184 -3.55 -15.95 -10.52
N LEU A 185 -3.36 -14.62 -10.64
CA LEU A 185 -2.04 -13.98 -10.46
C LEU A 185 -1.47 -14.19 -9.06
N GLY A 186 -2.31 -14.37 -8.03
CA GLY A 186 -1.84 -14.68 -6.67
C GLY A 186 -1.26 -16.07 -6.58
N ILE A 187 -1.87 -17.05 -7.24
CA ILE A 187 -1.35 -18.43 -7.34
C ILE A 187 -0.04 -18.45 -8.13
N ALA A 188 -0.01 -17.78 -9.29
CA ALA A 188 1.21 -17.67 -10.11
C ALA A 188 2.35 -17.02 -9.33
N LEU A 189 2.07 -15.92 -8.62
CA LEU A 189 3.05 -15.22 -7.78
C LEU A 189 3.57 -16.12 -6.65
N GLN A 190 2.68 -16.87 -5.99
CA GLN A 190 3.08 -17.79 -4.92
C GLN A 190 3.96 -18.93 -5.44
N ALA A 191 3.65 -19.45 -6.63
CA ALA A 191 4.47 -20.49 -7.26
C ALA A 191 5.91 -20.04 -7.55
N ILE A 192 6.08 -18.82 -8.05
CA ILE A 192 7.42 -18.27 -8.33
C ILE A 192 8.17 -17.78 -7.08
N ARG A 193 7.47 -17.53 -5.96
CA ARG A 193 8.13 -17.22 -4.67
C ARG A 193 8.70 -18.46 -3.98
N ASN A 194 8.28 -19.64 -4.39
CA ASN A 194 8.81 -20.87 -3.82
C ASN A 194 10.27 -21.04 -4.20
N PRO A 195 11.18 -21.33 -3.25
CA PRO A 195 12.61 -21.46 -3.51
C PRO A 195 12.99 -22.54 -4.55
N ASN A 196 12.08 -23.51 -4.81
CA ASN A 196 12.28 -24.55 -5.83
C ASN A 196 11.76 -24.16 -7.22
N ALA A 197 11.30 -22.92 -7.44
CA ALA A 197 10.97 -22.46 -8.78
C ALA A 197 12.21 -22.52 -9.68
N SER A 198 12.07 -23.16 -10.85
CA SER A 198 13.22 -23.32 -11.75
C SER A 198 13.55 -22.01 -12.48
N PRO A 199 14.82 -21.82 -12.89
CA PRO A 199 15.24 -20.68 -13.71
C PRO A 199 14.37 -20.49 -14.97
N GLU A 200 14.00 -21.60 -15.63
CA GLU A 200 13.18 -21.58 -16.85
C GLU A 200 11.75 -21.09 -16.57
N THR A 201 11.19 -21.49 -15.41
CA THR A 201 9.88 -21.00 -14.97
C THR A 201 9.93 -19.51 -14.68
N LEU A 202 10.97 -19.04 -13.97
CA LEU A 202 11.15 -17.63 -13.63
C LEU A 202 11.36 -16.77 -14.89
N GLU A 203 12.16 -17.22 -15.84
CA GLU A 203 12.35 -16.52 -17.12
C GLU A 203 11.03 -16.41 -17.90
N ARG A 204 10.28 -17.49 -18.01
CA ARG A 204 9.00 -17.49 -18.71
C ARG A 204 8.02 -16.52 -18.06
N ILE A 205 7.91 -16.51 -16.74
CA ILE A 205 7.05 -15.57 -16.00
C ILE A 205 7.51 -14.13 -16.23
N TYR A 206 8.80 -13.87 -16.25
CA TYR A 206 9.32 -12.55 -16.58
C TYR A 206 8.83 -12.09 -17.97
N ARG A 207 8.99 -12.93 -18.99
CA ARG A 207 8.54 -12.60 -20.36
C ARG A 207 7.02 -12.34 -20.44
N MET A 208 6.23 -13.01 -19.60
CA MET A 208 4.78 -12.83 -19.57
C MET A 208 4.32 -11.61 -18.76
N HIS A 209 5.07 -11.21 -17.73
CA HIS A 209 4.62 -10.27 -16.70
C HIS A 209 5.63 -9.17 -16.35
N GLN A 210 6.61 -8.88 -17.22
CA GLN A 210 7.69 -7.91 -16.96
C GLN A 210 7.23 -6.48 -16.59
N TYR A 211 5.97 -6.13 -16.88
CA TYR A 211 5.40 -4.82 -16.55
C TYR A 211 4.52 -4.85 -15.28
N ARG A 212 4.50 -5.97 -14.54
CA ARG A 212 3.72 -6.08 -13.31
C ARG A 212 4.64 -6.03 -12.10
N ASP A 213 4.55 -4.94 -11.35
CA ASP A 213 5.45 -4.60 -10.25
C ASP A 213 5.72 -5.75 -9.27
N TYR A 214 4.68 -6.44 -8.81
CA TYR A 214 4.81 -7.52 -7.85
C TYR A 214 5.50 -8.78 -8.41
N PHE A 215 5.42 -9.05 -9.72
CA PHE A 215 6.19 -10.11 -10.36
C PHE A 215 7.66 -9.71 -10.49
N VAL A 216 7.94 -8.49 -10.94
CA VAL A 216 9.29 -7.94 -11.05
C VAL A 216 10.00 -7.96 -9.69
N GLN A 217 9.28 -7.57 -8.62
CA GLN A 217 9.79 -7.62 -7.26
C GLN A 217 10.14 -9.05 -6.82
N ALA A 218 9.22 -10.01 -7.04
CA ALA A 218 9.44 -11.40 -6.68
C ALA A 218 10.64 -12.02 -7.44
N LEU A 219 10.79 -11.69 -8.73
CA LEU A 219 11.90 -12.12 -9.54
C LEU A 219 13.23 -11.50 -9.10
N ALA A 220 13.26 -10.21 -8.78
CA ALA A 220 14.47 -9.56 -8.25
C ALA A 220 14.94 -10.18 -6.94
N ALA A 221 14.00 -10.65 -6.09
CA ALA A 221 14.30 -11.27 -4.81
C ALA A 221 14.69 -12.75 -4.90
N HIS A 222 14.34 -13.45 -6.00
CA HIS A 222 14.44 -14.91 -6.06
C HIS A 222 15.83 -15.38 -6.44
N ALA A 223 16.44 -16.26 -5.62
CA ALA A 223 17.82 -16.73 -5.80
C ALA A 223 18.07 -17.49 -7.13
N ASN A 224 17.04 -18.17 -7.68
CA ASN A 224 17.15 -18.89 -8.94
C ASN A 224 16.85 -18.02 -10.17
N THR A 225 16.62 -16.72 -10.02
CA THR A 225 16.40 -15.84 -11.18
C THR A 225 17.64 -15.76 -12.05
N PRO A 226 17.53 -16.05 -13.35
CA PRO A 226 18.68 -15.98 -14.24
C PRO A 226 19.34 -14.60 -14.25
N THR A 227 20.66 -14.57 -14.21
CA THR A 227 21.47 -13.34 -14.26
C THR A 227 21.08 -12.37 -15.40
N PRO A 228 20.81 -12.82 -16.64
CA PRO A 228 20.34 -11.92 -17.69
C PRO A 228 19.04 -11.21 -17.33
N ILE A 229 18.09 -11.92 -16.67
CA ILE A 229 16.81 -11.34 -16.24
C ILE A 229 17.03 -10.28 -15.16
N LEU A 230 17.91 -10.54 -14.19
CA LEU A 230 18.25 -9.54 -13.15
C LEU A 230 18.82 -8.25 -13.77
N ARG A 231 19.67 -8.36 -14.80
CA ARG A 231 20.19 -7.22 -15.55
C ARG A 231 19.09 -6.50 -16.33
N GLU A 232 18.20 -7.23 -17.00
CA GLU A 232 17.07 -6.66 -17.73
C GLU A 232 16.14 -5.90 -16.78
N ILE A 233 15.78 -6.49 -15.62
CA ILE A 233 14.94 -5.82 -14.60
C ILE A 233 15.63 -4.54 -14.12
N ARG A 234 16.93 -4.57 -13.85
CA ARG A 234 17.70 -3.38 -13.45
C ARG A 234 17.70 -2.30 -14.52
N GLY A 235 17.69 -2.69 -15.78
CA GLY A 235 17.68 -1.81 -16.95
C GLY A 235 16.34 -1.17 -17.28
N LEU A 236 15.22 -1.65 -16.72
CA LEU A 236 13.88 -1.11 -17.00
C LEU A 236 13.78 0.39 -16.65
N ARG A 237 13.23 1.17 -17.58
CA ARG A 237 12.99 2.61 -17.38
C ARG A 237 11.58 2.99 -17.88
N PRO A 238 10.78 3.75 -17.12
CA PRO A 238 11.03 4.10 -15.72
C PRO A 238 11.17 2.86 -14.85
N ALA A 239 11.85 2.97 -13.70
CA ALA A 239 11.93 1.86 -12.76
C ALA A 239 10.52 1.41 -12.37
N PRO A 240 10.18 0.12 -12.50
CA PRO A 240 8.81 -0.35 -12.32
C PRO A 240 8.30 -0.14 -10.89
N ILE A 241 9.20 -0.15 -9.90
CA ILE A 241 8.85 0.00 -8.48
C ILE A 241 9.91 0.83 -7.76
N ALA A 242 9.45 1.78 -6.92
CA ALA A 242 10.32 2.44 -5.98
C ALA A 242 10.84 1.42 -4.93
N GLY A 243 12.12 1.48 -4.62
CA GLY A 243 12.74 0.60 -3.63
C GLY A 243 13.11 -0.81 -4.12
N LEU A 244 13.13 -1.06 -5.44
CA LEU A 244 13.57 -2.35 -6.01
C LEU A 244 15.01 -2.72 -5.60
N ASP A 245 15.82 -1.74 -5.26
CA ASP A 245 17.23 -1.89 -4.86
C ASP A 245 17.42 -2.83 -3.66
N ILE A 246 16.48 -2.83 -2.70
CA ILE A 246 16.58 -3.71 -1.52
C ILE A 246 16.48 -5.18 -1.90
N TRP A 247 15.69 -5.50 -2.94
CA TRP A 247 15.51 -6.87 -3.42
C TRP A 247 16.74 -7.38 -4.17
N PHE A 248 17.36 -6.53 -4.99
CA PHE A 248 18.67 -6.85 -5.61
C PHE A 248 19.74 -7.02 -4.54
N ALA A 249 19.81 -6.13 -3.56
CA ALA A 249 20.78 -6.21 -2.47
C ALA A 249 20.60 -7.47 -1.60
N GLY A 250 19.37 -7.98 -1.49
CA GLY A 250 19.06 -9.19 -0.71
C GLY A 250 19.17 -10.50 -1.46
N ASN A 251 19.23 -10.49 -2.79
CA ASN A 251 19.29 -11.68 -3.61
C ASN A 251 20.75 -12.17 -3.80
N PRO A 252 21.12 -13.33 -3.25
CA PRO A 252 22.50 -13.82 -3.29
C PRO A 252 23.02 -14.11 -4.72
N SER A 253 22.13 -14.24 -5.71
CA SER A 253 22.47 -14.46 -7.12
C SER A 253 22.53 -13.19 -7.94
N THR A 254 22.37 -12.01 -7.32
CA THR A 254 22.52 -10.74 -8.02
C THR A 254 23.96 -10.59 -8.54
N PRO A 255 24.15 -10.33 -9.84
CA PRO A 255 25.50 -10.20 -10.41
C PRO A 255 26.20 -8.94 -9.91
N ALA A 256 27.54 -9.00 -9.85
CA ALA A 256 28.38 -7.95 -9.27
C ALA A 256 28.19 -6.58 -9.94
N ASP A 257 27.97 -6.54 -11.24
CA ASP A 257 27.72 -5.32 -12.00
C ASP A 257 26.39 -4.64 -11.56
N VAL A 258 25.35 -5.43 -11.32
CA VAL A 258 24.06 -4.94 -10.81
C VAL A 258 24.21 -4.45 -9.37
N LEU A 259 24.90 -5.21 -8.50
CA LEU A 259 25.17 -4.79 -7.11
C LEU A 259 25.98 -3.50 -7.06
N LEU A 260 26.97 -3.33 -7.92
CA LEU A 260 27.77 -2.11 -8.02
C LEU A 260 26.94 -0.91 -8.47
N ASP A 261 26.01 -1.12 -9.42
CA ASP A 261 25.08 -0.09 -9.84
C ASP A 261 24.12 0.31 -8.69
N VAL A 262 23.57 -0.69 -7.97
CA VAL A 262 22.77 -0.44 -6.74
C VAL A 262 23.59 0.35 -5.72
N ALA A 263 24.84 -0.05 -5.44
CA ALA A 263 25.72 0.60 -4.49
C ALA A 263 25.93 2.10 -4.80
N ARG A 264 26.01 2.43 -6.10
CA ARG A 264 26.29 3.80 -6.56
C ARG A 264 25.05 4.69 -6.66
N SER A 265 23.88 4.10 -6.89
CA SER A 265 22.67 4.86 -7.28
C SER A 265 21.52 4.80 -6.27
N THR A 266 21.52 3.84 -5.33
CA THR A 266 20.42 3.70 -4.39
C THR A 266 20.29 4.91 -3.47
N GLU A 267 19.04 5.35 -3.28
CA GLU A 267 18.66 6.36 -2.28
C GLU A 267 18.13 5.70 -0.99
N SER A 268 17.96 4.37 -0.99
CA SER A 268 17.42 3.62 0.15
C SER A 268 18.52 3.22 1.13
N ILE A 269 18.43 3.69 2.35
CA ILE A 269 19.33 3.29 3.43
C ILE A 269 19.16 1.80 3.80
N ASP A 270 17.96 1.24 3.66
CA ASP A 270 17.70 -0.17 3.90
C ASP A 270 18.33 -1.07 2.82
N ALA A 271 18.37 -0.61 1.57
CA ALA A 271 19.11 -1.29 0.51
C ALA A 271 20.62 -1.26 0.80
N VAL A 272 21.15 -0.15 1.30
CA VAL A 272 22.55 -0.05 1.76
C VAL A 272 22.84 -1.06 2.86
N ARG A 273 22.04 -1.09 3.92
CA ARG A 273 22.21 -2.04 5.04
C ARG A 273 22.15 -3.50 4.56
N THR A 274 21.28 -3.79 3.61
CA THR A 274 21.15 -5.13 3.04
C THR A 274 22.37 -5.48 2.18
N LEU A 275 22.83 -4.56 1.34
CA LEU A 275 23.99 -4.73 0.47
C LEU A 275 25.27 -4.96 1.26
N LEU A 276 25.48 -4.26 2.39
CA LEU A 276 26.64 -4.45 3.26
C LEU A 276 26.73 -5.85 3.87
N ARG A 277 25.63 -6.61 3.87
CA ARG A 277 25.60 -8.03 4.32
C ARG A 277 25.66 -9.01 3.16
N HIS A 278 25.68 -8.54 1.90
CA HIS A 278 25.66 -9.41 0.73
C HIS A 278 26.93 -10.29 0.64
N PRO A 279 26.81 -11.59 0.31
CA PRO A 279 27.96 -12.50 0.26
C PRO A 279 29.02 -12.09 -0.76
N SER A 280 28.61 -11.53 -1.89
CA SER A 280 29.50 -11.06 -2.97
C SER A 280 29.98 -9.62 -2.80
N LEU A 281 29.84 -9.03 -1.61
CA LEU A 281 30.31 -7.67 -1.33
C LEU A 281 31.83 -7.58 -1.49
N ASP A 282 32.31 -6.67 -2.33
CA ASP A 282 33.71 -6.34 -2.54
C ASP A 282 34.04 -4.88 -2.19
N CYS A 283 35.33 -4.51 -2.27
CA CYS A 283 35.77 -3.16 -1.96
C CYS A 283 35.21 -2.10 -2.92
N ALA A 284 35.03 -2.42 -4.19
CA ALA A 284 34.49 -1.49 -5.16
C ALA A 284 33.04 -1.14 -4.85
N MET A 285 32.25 -2.15 -4.39
CA MET A 285 30.88 -1.95 -3.93
C MET A 285 30.83 -1.13 -2.62
N ILE A 286 31.71 -1.42 -1.65
CA ILE A 286 31.82 -0.66 -0.40
C ILE A 286 32.14 0.81 -0.69
N ASP A 287 33.07 1.07 -1.60
CA ASP A 287 33.42 2.42 -2.02
C ASP A 287 32.30 3.10 -2.81
N GLY A 288 31.55 2.33 -3.59
CA GLY A 288 30.33 2.79 -4.28
C GLY A 288 29.26 3.25 -3.27
N VAL A 289 28.97 2.40 -2.27
CA VAL A 289 28.05 2.72 -1.17
C VAL A 289 28.49 3.97 -0.41
N ALA A 290 29.75 4.06 -0.01
CA ALA A 290 30.29 5.18 0.76
C ALA A 290 30.12 6.53 0.04
N ARG A 291 30.17 6.53 -1.28
CA ARG A 291 29.99 7.71 -2.14
C ARG A 291 28.54 7.86 -2.64
N GLY A 292 27.66 6.89 -2.35
CA GLY A 292 26.30 6.85 -2.84
C GLY A 292 25.37 7.90 -2.23
N PRO A 293 24.24 8.20 -2.89
CA PRO A 293 23.31 9.24 -2.44
C PRO A 293 22.67 8.88 -1.10
N ALA A 294 22.33 7.61 -0.84
CA ALA A 294 21.73 7.17 0.43
C ALA A 294 22.64 7.50 1.65
N VAL A 295 23.94 7.19 1.56
CA VAL A 295 24.87 7.46 2.65
C VAL A 295 25.10 8.96 2.82
N ARG A 296 25.16 9.73 1.74
CA ARG A 296 25.29 11.20 1.84
C ARG A 296 24.07 11.85 2.50
N ALA A 297 22.87 11.35 2.19
CA ALA A 297 21.64 11.85 2.81
C ALA A 297 21.54 11.49 4.32
N HIS A 298 22.22 10.41 4.75
CA HIS A 298 22.22 9.90 6.10
C HIS A 298 23.61 9.97 6.76
N ALA A 299 24.41 11.00 6.42
CA ALA A 299 25.80 11.13 6.88
C ALA A 299 25.97 11.19 8.41
N SER A 300 24.91 11.56 9.12
CA SER A 300 24.87 11.58 10.60
C SER A 300 24.45 10.23 11.24
N ASP A 301 24.11 9.21 10.45
CA ASP A 301 23.72 7.88 10.96
C ASP A 301 24.97 7.10 11.36
N ALA A 302 25.23 7.06 12.67
CA ALA A 302 26.39 6.38 13.25
C ALA A 302 26.38 4.87 13.00
N ASP A 303 25.20 4.24 12.91
CA ASP A 303 25.06 2.81 12.63
C ASP A 303 25.55 2.47 11.20
N VAL A 304 25.15 3.27 10.21
CA VAL A 304 25.61 3.10 8.83
C VAL A 304 27.12 3.32 8.71
N ALA A 305 27.65 4.34 9.37
CA ALA A 305 29.09 4.61 9.38
C ALA A 305 29.87 3.43 10.00
N GLN A 306 29.39 2.87 11.10
CA GLN A 306 29.98 1.71 11.76
C GLN A 306 29.91 0.46 10.88
N GLN A 307 28.76 0.19 10.22
CA GLN A 307 28.61 -0.95 9.31
C GLN A 307 29.56 -0.84 8.11
N LEU A 308 29.71 0.35 7.52
CA LEU A 308 30.67 0.61 6.44
C LEU A 308 32.11 0.38 6.87
N ALA A 309 32.51 0.89 8.03
CA ALA A 309 33.85 0.68 8.59
C ALA A 309 34.14 -0.80 8.83
N SER A 310 33.18 -1.52 9.40
CA SER A 310 33.28 -2.97 9.67
C SER A 310 33.38 -3.78 8.36
N ALA A 311 32.53 -3.47 7.36
CA ALA A 311 32.56 -4.12 6.06
C ALA A 311 33.92 -3.88 5.34
N ARG A 312 34.44 -2.65 5.40
CA ARG A 312 35.72 -2.28 4.82
C ARG A 312 36.88 -3.03 5.49
N ALA A 313 36.90 -3.09 6.82
CA ALA A 313 37.92 -3.82 7.57
C ALA A 313 37.91 -5.33 7.28
N ALA A 314 36.74 -5.91 7.05
CA ALA A 314 36.56 -7.33 6.77
C ALA A 314 36.92 -7.72 5.33
N ARG A 315 36.68 -6.85 4.34
CA ARG A 315 36.71 -7.19 2.90
C ARG A 315 37.83 -6.49 2.11
N CYS A 316 38.39 -5.37 2.62
CA CYS A 316 39.37 -4.54 1.90
C CYS A 316 40.76 -4.64 2.57
N ARG A 317 41.29 -5.85 2.63
CA ARG A 317 42.68 -6.09 3.12
C ARG A 317 43.64 -6.10 1.96
#